data_99341de2dffa8d42a67f14b00f9b5dd1
#
_entry.id   99341de2dffa8d42a67f14b00f9b5dd1
#
_cell.length_a   1.000
_cell.length_b   1.000
_cell.length_c   1.000
_cell.angle_alpha   90.00
_cell.angle_beta   90.00
_cell.angle_gamma   90.00
#
_symmetry.space_group_name_H-M   'P 1'
#
loop_
_entity.id
_entity.type
_entity.pdbx_description
1 polymer ?
#
loop_
_entity_poly.entity_id
_entity_poly.type
_entity_poly.pdbx_seq_one_letter_code
_entity_poly.pdbx_strand_id
1 'polypeptide(L)'
;MKKKISLLTISIFDNILSSRISNIDKRGPTMAREKFSTLTEQMFYILLCLREEGCGMDVMTRVNELTGGRVAVGPGTLYNLLEQFLAAGYIVETRAEGRRRSYQLTAEGKTLLQNEVERLQAQVRDYEKLFER
;
A
#
# COMPACT_ATOMS: atom_id res chain seq x y z
N MET A 1 12.61 22.44 -3.84
CA MET A 1 11.97 21.34 -3.10
C MET A 1 11.19 20.40 -3.98
N LYS A 2 10.23 20.93 -4.75
CA LYS A 2 9.43 20.09 -5.65
C LYS A 2 10.26 19.32 -6.68
N LYS A 3 11.35 19.93 -7.17
CA LYS A 3 12.22 19.29 -8.15
C LYS A 3 12.94 18.06 -7.61
N LYS A 4 13.39 18.10 -6.36
CA LYS A 4 14.05 16.96 -5.74
C LYS A 4 13.10 15.79 -5.56
N ILE A 5 11.88 16.07 -5.09
CA ILE A 5 10.86 15.05 -4.91
C ILE A 5 10.50 14.42 -6.25
N SER A 6 10.38 15.26 -7.28
CA SER A 6 10.06 14.80 -8.62
C SER A 6 11.13 13.86 -9.18
N LEU A 7 12.40 14.19 -8.99
CA LEU A 7 13.50 13.34 -9.45
C LEU A 7 13.54 12.00 -8.72
N LEU A 8 13.31 12.02 -7.41
CA LEU A 8 13.25 10.80 -6.63
C LEU A 8 12.09 9.92 -7.07
N THR A 9 10.95 10.52 -7.32
CA THR A 9 9.77 9.82 -7.79
C THR A 9 10.01 9.16 -9.13
N ILE A 10 10.65 9.86 -10.05
CA ILE A 10 10.98 9.33 -11.37
C ILE A 10 11.95 8.15 -11.25
N SER A 11 12.98 8.27 -10.41
CA SER A 11 13.95 7.19 -10.20
C SER A 11 13.27 5.94 -9.64
N ILE A 12 12.40 6.11 -8.65
CA ILE A 12 11.65 5.00 -8.06
C ILE A 12 10.72 4.38 -9.10
N PHE A 13 10.06 5.22 -9.88
CA PHE A 13 9.15 4.77 -10.92
C PHE A 13 9.88 3.94 -11.98
N ASP A 14 11.07 4.36 -12.40
CA ASP A 14 11.89 3.63 -13.37
C ASP A 14 12.28 2.25 -12.83
N ASN A 15 12.64 2.17 -11.55
CA ASN A 15 12.97 0.91 -10.91
C ASN A 15 11.77 -0.04 -10.90
N ILE A 16 10.60 0.50 -10.60
CA ILE A 16 9.37 -0.30 -10.59
C ILE A 16 9.05 -0.78 -11.99
N LEU A 17 9.18 0.10 -12.97
CA LEU A 17 8.89 -0.23 -14.35
C LEU A 17 9.84 -1.33 -14.85
N SER A 18 11.13 -1.23 -14.52
CA SER A 18 12.11 -2.25 -14.86
C SER A 18 11.75 -3.59 -14.22
N SER A 19 11.35 -3.57 -12.96
CA SER A 19 10.91 -4.79 -12.26
C SER A 19 9.69 -5.40 -12.93
N ARG A 20 8.75 -4.56 -13.32
CA ARG A 20 7.54 -5.04 -14.01
C ARG A 20 7.87 -5.67 -15.36
N ILE A 21 8.76 -5.05 -16.10
CA ILE A 21 9.16 -5.57 -17.41
C ILE A 21 9.83 -6.93 -17.25
N SER A 22 10.72 -7.08 -16.29
CA SER A 22 11.36 -8.36 -16.04
C SER A 22 10.39 -9.41 -15.51
N ASN A 23 9.32 -8.99 -14.83
CA ASN A 23 8.31 -9.89 -14.30
C ASN A 23 7.22 -10.25 -15.31
N ILE A 24 7.09 -9.50 -16.40
CA ILE A 24 6.12 -9.79 -17.44
C ILE A 24 6.36 -11.19 -18.03
N ASP A 25 7.61 -11.58 -18.12
CA ASP A 25 7.97 -12.92 -18.63
C ASP A 25 7.69 -14.02 -17.61
N LYS A 26 7.43 -13.63 -16.36
CA LYS A 26 7.13 -14.56 -15.26
C LYS A 26 5.68 -14.37 -14.86
N ARG A 27 4.85 -15.32 -15.08
CA ARG A 27 3.43 -15.21 -14.82
C ARG A 27 3.08 -15.02 -13.33
N GLY A 28 1.90 -14.55 -13.07
CA GLY A 28 1.32 -14.45 -11.74
C GLY A 28 1.57 -13.14 -11.03
N PRO A 29 2.83 -12.74 -10.77
CA PRO A 29 3.08 -11.49 -10.06
C PRO A 29 2.49 -10.26 -10.73
N THR A 30 2.46 -10.26 -12.08
CA THR A 30 1.93 -9.14 -12.84
C THR A 30 0.44 -8.95 -12.60
N MET A 31 -0.33 -10.05 -12.63
CA MET A 31 -1.78 -9.98 -12.40
C MET A 31 -2.09 -9.57 -10.97
N ALA A 32 -1.34 -10.09 -9.99
CA ALA A 32 -1.54 -9.71 -8.60
C ALA A 32 -1.30 -8.22 -8.38
N ARG A 33 -0.29 -7.66 -9.06
CA ARG A 33 0.04 -6.24 -8.94
C ARG A 33 -0.95 -5.34 -9.64
N GLU A 34 -1.54 -5.78 -10.73
CA GLU A 34 -2.53 -5.00 -11.45
C GLU A 34 -3.78 -4.74 -10.61
N LYS A 35 -4.13 -5.66 -9.72
CA LYS A 35 -5.24 -5.47 -8.78
C LYS A 35 -5.03 -4.26 -7.87
N PHE A 36 -3.79 -3.86 -7.67
CA PHE A 36 -3.46 -2.77 -6.74
C PHE A 36 -3.02 -1.52 -7.47
N SER A 37 -3.44 -1.35 -8.74
CA SER A 37 -3.16 -0.11 -9.45
C SER A 37 -3.84 1.08 -8.78
N THR A 38 -5.00 0.84 -8.16
CA THR A 38 -5.62 1.79 -7.25
C THR A 38 -5.95 1.03 -5.97
N LEU A 39 -5.84 1.71 -4.85
CA LEU A 39 -6.13 1.10 -3.55
C LEU A 39 -7.50 1.54 -3.06
N THR A 40 -8.22 0.60 -2.45
CA THR A 40 -9.39 0.97 -1.68
C THR A 40 -8.91 1.67 -0.40
N GLU A 41 -9.81 2.36 0.26
CA GLU A 41 -9.48 3.02 1.51
C GLU A 41 -8.93 2.04 2.54
N GLN A 42 -9.55 0.87 2.65
CA GLN A 42 -9.09 -0.16 3.59
C GLN A 42 -7.69 -0.68 3.24
N MET A 43 -7.44 -0.94 1.97
CA MET A 43 -6.11 -1.37 1.52
C MET A 43 -5.04 -0.36 1.89
N PHE A 44 -5.32 0.90 1.63
CA PHE A 44 -4.41 2.00 1.92
C PHE A 44 -4.03 2.00 3.40
N TYR A 45 -5.03 1.96 4.29
CA TYR A 45 -4.76 2.06 5.72
C TYR A 45 -4.08 0.82 6.28
N ILE A 46 -4.39 -0.36 5.76
CA ILE A 46 -3.71 -1.58 6.19
C ILE A 46 -2.21 -1.48 5.88
N LEU A 47 -1.88 -1.12 4.66
CA LEU A 47 -0.48 -0.97 4.26
C LEU A 47 0.22 0.13 5.05
N LEU A 48 -0.44 1.26 5.24
CA LEU A 48 0.10 2.38 5.98
C LEU A 48 0.44 1.99 7.42
N CYS A 49 -0.45 1.26 8.08
CA CYS A 49 -0.26 0.85 9.46
C CYS A 49 0.79 -0.23 9.63
N LEU A 50 1.20 -0.88 8.55
CA LEU A 50 2.29 -1.85 8.56
C LEU A 50 3.65 -1.21 8.26
N ARG A 51 3.72 0.10 8.23
CA ARG A 51 5.00 0.80 8.27
C ARG A 51 5.81 0.31 9.48
N GLU A 52 5.13 0.05 10.57
CA GLU A 52 5.71 -0.57 11.76
C GLU A 52 5.24 -2.01 11.83
N GLU A 53 6.14 -2.89 12.26
CA GLU A 53 5.80 -4.29 12.44
C GLU A 53 4.56 -4.46 13.31
N GLY A 54 3.69 -5.39 12.94
CA GLY A 54 2.51 -5.67 13.73
C GLY A 54 1.74 -6.88 13.22
N CYS A 55 0.94 -7.44 14.10
CA CYS A 55 0.03 -8.53 13.74
C CYS A 55 -1.31 -7.95 13.27
N GLY A 56 -2.21 -8.84 12.83
CA GLY A 56 -3.51 -8.41 12.34
C GLY A 56 -4.29 -7.57 13.34
N MET A 57 -4.30 -7.96 14.60
CA MET A 57 -5.00 -7.17 15.63
C MET A 57 -4.40 -5.79 15.80
N ASP A 58 -3.07 -5.70 15.74
CA ASP A 58 -2.40 -4.41 15.82
C ASP A 58 -2.84 -3.50 14.69
N VAL A 59 -2.95 -4.06 13.48
CA VAL A 59 -3.38 -3.28 12.30
C VAL A 59 -4.78 -2.76 12.51
N MET A 60 -5.71 -3.60 12.94
CA MET A 60 -7.10 -3.18 13.17
C MET A 60 -7.16 -2.04 14.18
N THR A 61 -6.42 -2.15 15.27
CA THR A 61 -6.36 -1.13 16.31
C THR A 61 -5.78 0.17 15.76
N ARG A 62 -4.66 0.07 15.05
CA ARG A 62 -3.98 1.24 14.49
C ARG A 62 -4.85 1.99 13.49
N VAL A 63 -5.55 1.25 12.62
CA VAL A 63 -6.45 1.88 11.65
C VAL A 63 -7.56 2.63 12.36
N ASN A 64 -8.17 2.00 13.36
CA ASN A 64 -9.25 2.64 14.11
C ASN A 64 -8.78 3.90 14.83
N GLU A 65 -7.64 3.84 15.47
CA GLU A 65 -7.08 4.98 16.19
C GLU A 65 -6.67 6.11 15.24
N LEU A 66 -5.97 5.76 14.17
CA LEU A 66 -5.48 6.76 13.21
C LEU A 66 -6.63 7.53 12.57
N THR A 67 -7.74 6.87 12.28
CA THR A 67 -8.87 7.48 11.57
C THR A 67 -9.97 7.97 12.51
N GLY A 68 -9.79 7.82 13.82
CA GLY A 68 -10.83 8.19 14.79
C GLY A 68 -12.10 7.38 14.60
N GLY A 69 -11.98 6.14 14.16
CA GLY A 69 -13.12 5.26 13.93
C GLY A 69 -13.79 5.46 12.56
N ARG A 70 -13.30 6.40 11.75
CA ARG A 70 -13.89 6.66 10.43
C ARG A 70 -13.73 5.46 9.49
N VAL A 71 -12.63 4.75 9.63
CA VAL A 71 -12.38 3.53 8.85
C VAL A 71 -12.21 2.37 9.81
N ALA A 72 -12.95 1.31 9.56
CA ALA A 72 -12.85 0.07 10.34
C ALA A 72 -12.58 -1.08 9.38
N VAL A 73 -11.69 -1.97 9.79
CA VAL A 73 -11.36 -3.16 9.00
C VAL A 73 -11.72 -4.39 9.81
N GLY A 74 -12.63 -5.20 9.29
CA GLY A 74 -13.00 -6.44 9.93
C GLY A 74 -11.95 -7.53 9.71
N PRO A 75 -11.94 -8.57 10.57
CA PRO A 75 -10.92 -9.61 10.49
C PRO A 75 -10.93 -10.38 9.18
N GLY A 76 -12.09 -10.68 8.61
CA GLY A 76 -12.19 -11.39 7.34
C GLY A 76 -11.53 -10.64 6.21
N THR A 77 -11.87 -9.36 6.07
CA THR A 77 -11.28 -8.49 5.06
C THR A 77 -9.78 -8.34 5.28
N LEU A 78 -9.39 -8.13 6.54
CA LEU A 78 -7.99 -7.92 6.88
C LEU A 78 -7.13 -9.11 6.47
N TYR A 79 -7.48 -10.31 6.92
CA TYR A 79 -6.64 -11.47 6.66
C TYR A 79 -6.61 -11.85 5.18
N ASN A 80 -7.71 -11.63 4.48
CA ASN A 80 -7.75 -11.83 3.03
C ASN A 80 -6.79 -10.86 2.32
N LEU A 81 -6.79 -9.60 2.72
CA LEU A 81 -5.90 -8.60 2.11
C LEU A 81 -4.44 -8.84 2.49
N LEU A 82 -4.16 -9.25 3.72
CA LEU A 82 -2.80 -9.57 4.13
C LEU A 82 -2.20 -10.68 3.26
N GLU A 83 -2.99 -11.71 2.96
CA GLU A 83 -2.53 -12.79 2.09
C GLU A 83 -2.23 -12.28 0.68
N GLN A 84 -3.10 -11.43 0.14
CA GLN A 84 -2.89 -10.84 -1.18
C GLN A 84 -1.65 -9.95 -1.22
N PHE A 85 -1.45 -9.15 -0.18
CA PHE A 85 -0.28 -8.28 -0.10
C PHE A 85 1.02 -9.08 0.02
N LEU A 86 0.99 -10.18 0.78
CA LEU A 86 2.14 -11.09 0.87
C LEU A 86 2.48 -11.66 -0.50
N ALA A 87 1.48 -12.15 -1.20
CA ALA A 87 1.67 -12.75 -2.53
C ALA A 87 2.22 -11.74 -3.52
N ALA A 88 1.81 -10.48 -3.41
CA ALA A 88 2.25 -9.41 -4.30
C ALA A 88 3.60 -8.79 -3.89
N GLY A 89 4.11 -9.12 -2.71
CA GLY A 89 5.40 -8.62 -2.25
C GLY A 89 5.35 -7.23 -1.60
N TYR A 90 4.18 -6.76 -1.23
CA TYR A 90 4.03 -5.44 -0.60
C TYR A 90 4.24 -5.47 0.90
N ILE A 91 4.10 -6.63 1.51
CA ILE A 91 4.44 -6.85 2.92
C ILE A 91 5.22 -8.15 3.04
N VAL A 92 5.90 -8.30 4.16
CA VAL A 92 6.67 -9.50 4.47
C VAL A 92 6.32 -9.94 5.88
N GLU A 93 6.30 -11.25 6.11
CA GLU A 93 6.10 -11.79 7.44
C GLU A 93 7.41 -11.68 8.22
N THR A 94 7.37 -11.11 9.41
CA THR A 94 8.55 -10.85 10.23
C THR A 94 8.67 -11.82 11.40
N ARG A 95 7.52 -12.26 11.96
CA ARG A 95 7.50 -13.18 13.08
C ARG A 95 6.31 -14.10 12.99
N ALA A 96 6.49 -15.30 13.55
CA ALA A 96 5.40 -16.22 13.79
C ALA A 96 5.59 -16.77 15.19
N GLU A 97 4.65 -16.48 16.09
CA GLU A 97 4.63 -16.98 17.46
C GLU A 97 3.29 -17.68 17.69
N GLY A 98 3.31 -19.00 17.62
CA GLY A 98 2.09 -19.79 17.64
C GLY A 98 1.25 -19.46 16.43
N ARG A 99 0.01 -18.98 16.67
CA ARG A 99 -0.89 -18.55 15.59
C ARG A 99 -0.75 -17.08 15.23
N ARG A 100 0.04 -16.35 16.01
CA ARG A 100 0.21 -14.92 15.81
C ARG A 100 1.32 -14.68 14.81
N ARG A 101 0.97 -14.03 13.71
CA ARG A 101 1.92 -13.66 12.66
C ARG A 101 2.01 -12.14 12.59
N SER A 102 3.22 -11.65 12.49
CA SER A 102 3.47 -10.23 12.34
C SER A 102 4.00 -9.94 10.94
N TYR A 103 3.73 -8.74 10.47
CA TYR A 103 4.05 -8.33 9.12
C TYR A 103 4.66 -6.94 9.13
N GLN A 104 5.34 -6.61 8.05
CA GLN A 104 5.89 -5.27 7.87
C GLN A 104 5.89 -4.90 6.39
N LEU A 105 5.69 -3.62 6.14
CA LEU A 105 5.69 -3.06 4.79
C LEU A 105 7.07 -3.21 4.16
N THR A 106 7.11 -3.63 2.90
CA THR A 106 8.35 -3.72 2.12
C THR A 106 8.63 -2.39 1.41
N ALA A 107 9.81 -2.28 0.80
CA ALA A 107 10.13 -1.12 -0.02
C ALA A 107 9.12 -0.97 -1.17
N GLU A 108 8.72 -2.10 -1.78
CA GLU A 108 7.71 -2.09 -2.84
C GLU A 108 6.35 -1.61 -2.33
N GLY A 109 5.99 -2.00 -1.11
CA GLY A 109 4.76 -1.53 -0.48
C GLY A 109 4.79 -0.05 -0.21
N LYS A 110 5.93 0.49 0.21
CA LYS A 110 6.09 1.94 0.42
C LYS A 110 5.89 2.70 -0.87
N THR A 111 6.45 2.19 -1.96
CA THR A 111 6.30 2.81 -3.27
C THR A 111 4.85 2.79 -3.73
N LEU A 112 4.17 1.67 -3.50
CA LEU A 112 2.75 1.56 -3.82
C LEU A 112 1.93 2.61 -3.09
N LEU A 113 2.19 2.79 -1.79
CA LEU A 113 1.50 3.81 -0.99
C LEU A 113 1.81 5.21 -1.50
N GLN A 114 3.06 5.49 -1.81
CA GLN A 114 3.45 6.80 -2.29
C GLN A 114 2.76 7.14 -3.61
N ASN A 115 2.70 6.18 -4.53
CA ASN A 115 2.01 6.37 -5.81
C ASN A 115 0.52 6.64 -5.58
N GLU A 116 -0.07 5.96 -4.62
CA GLU A 116 -1.48 6.19 -4.31
C GLU A 116 -1.72 7.58 -3.72
N VAL A 117 -0.84 8.03 -2.84
CA VAL A 117 -0.94 9.39 -2.28
C VAL A 117 -0.86 10.43 -3.40
N GLU A 118 0.06 10.26 -4.35
CA GLU A 118 0.18 11.19 -5.47
C GLU A 118 -1.09 11.20 -6.32
N ARG A 119 -1.67 10.03 -6.55
CA ARG A 119 -2.93 9.91 -7.29
C ARG A 119 -4.06 10.64 -6.56
N LEU A 120 -4.17 10.44 -5.25
CA LEU A 120 -5.20 11.08 -4.44
C LEU A 120 -5.01 12.59 -4.41
N GLN A 121 -3.77 13.06 -4.29
CA GLN A 121 -3.49 14.50 -4.32
C GLN A 121 -3.88 15.11 -5.66
N ALA A 122 -3.63 14.41 -6.76
CA ALA A 122 -4.05 14.87 -8.07
C ALA A 122 -5.57 15.02 -8.16
N GLN A 123 -6.30 14.04 -7.61
CA GLN A 123 -7.76 14.09 -7.58
C GLN A 123 -8.26 15.28 -6.76
N VAL A 124 -7.64 15.54 -5.61
CA VAL A 124 -8.01 16.69 -4.79
C VAL A 124 -7.80 17.99 -5.57
N ARG A 125 -6.65 18.11 -6.24
CA ARG A 125 -6.36 19.30 -7.05
C ARG A 125 -7.37 19.47 -8.18
N ASP A 126 -7.78 18.40 -8.82
CA ASP A 126 -8.78 18.47 -9.88
C ASP A 126 -10.13 18.96 -9.37
N TYR A 127 -10.52 18.45 -8.20
CA TYR A 127 -11.74 18.91 -7.54
C TYR A 127 -11.68 20.42 -7.25
N GLU A 128 -10.56 20.85 -6.67
CA GLU A 128 -10.38 22.26 -6.32
C GLU A 128 -10.44 23.17 -7.55
N LYS A 129 -9.88 22.73 -8.67
CA LYS A 129 -9.93 23.50 -9.92
C LYS A 129 -11.36 23.76 -10.36
N LEU A 130 -12.25 22.83 -10.17
CA LEU A 130 -13.62 22.94 -10.66
C LEU A 130 -14.60 23.56 -9.67
N PHE A 131 -14.40 23.35 -8.39
CA PHE A 131 -15.39 23.75 -7.37
C PHE A 131 -14.94 24.85 -6.42
N GLU A 132 -13.66 25.07 -6.30
CA GLU A 132 -13.15 26.05 -5.31
C GLU A 132 -12.47 27.24 -5.97
N ARG A 133 -12.99 27.67 -7.10
CA ARG A 133 -12.47 28.86 -7.76
C ARG A 133 -12.87 30.13 -7.06
#